data_f14ab6e9f680123ef8a3e3d9e63068b3
#
_entry.id   f14ab6e9f680123ef8a3e3d9e63068b3
#
_cell.length_a   1.000
_cell.length_b   1.000
_cell.length_c   1.000
_cell.angle_alpha   90.00
_cell.angle_beta   90.00
_cell.angle_gamma   90.00
#
_symmetry.space_group_name_H-M   'P 1'
#
loop_
_entity.id
_entity.type
_entity.pdbx_description
1 polymer ?
#
loop_
_entity_poly.entity_id
_entity_poly.type
_entity_poly.pdbx_seq_one_letter_code
_entity_poly.pdbx_strand_id
1 'polypeptide(L)'
;MKEIETDLGPIDRVFNAAAIMPSARILDQNREEIHRIMDINYGGIVNVTLAVLPGMIERGSGDMVNFASMAGWLPAPDLGAYHASKFAVVAFCEVLYWENRKKGVRFACVCPPVVNTPLLEQATSNPAWLATAPKIEPEVVLDAIEKSLEKGQLFVFPGAGTKFAWRLRRFFPGVIWWRFKQTDNL
;
A
#
# COMPACT_ATOMS: atom_id res chain seq x y z
N MET A 1 -4.98 19.01 10.16
CA MET A 1 -3.53 18.93 10.48
C MET A 1 -3.08 20.15 11.27
N LYS A 2 -3.33 21.38 10.83
CA LYS A 2 -2.93 22.60 11.59
C LYS A 2 -3.45 22.61 13.03
N GLU A 3 -4.69 22.22 13.27
CA GLU A 3 -5.27 22.11 14.64
C GLU A 3 -4.49 21.10 15.48
N ILE A 4 -4.18 19.91 14.93
CA ILE A 4 -3.40 18.90 15.63
C ILE A 4 -2.02 19.44 16.00
N GLU A 5 -1.34 20.10 15.10
CA GLU A 5 0.00 20.66 15.35
C GLU A 5 -0.05 21.85 16.32
N THR A 6 -1.17 22.59 16.37
CA THR A 6 -1.36 23.67 17.35
C THR A 6 -1.56 23.10 18.76
N ASP A 7 -2.32 22.01 18.88
CA ASP A 7 -2.73 21.46 20.19
C ASP A 7 -1.70 20.48 20.76
N LEU A 8 -1.05 19.66 19.90
CA LEU A 8 -0.20 18.54 20.31
C LEU A 8 1.28 18.72 19.92
N GLY A 9 1.61 19.78 19.18
CA GLY A 9 2.96 19.99 18.64
C GLY A 9 3.17 19.32 17.28
N PRO A 10 4.40 19.40 16.74
CA PRO A 10 4.73 18.94 15.41
C PRO A 10 4.52 17.43 15.24
N ILE A 11 4.04 17.04 14.07
CA ILE A 11 3.81 15.62 13.75
C ILE A 11 5.15 14.96 13.41
N ASP A 12 5.58 14.00 14.25
CA ASP A 12 6.83 13.27 14.07
C ASP A 12 6.68 12.04 13.19
N ARG A 13 5.50 11.39 13.20
CA ARG A 13 5.26 10.19 12.40
C ARG A 13 3.83 10.13 11.89
N VAL A 14 3.69 9.72 10.62
CA VAL A 14 2.41 9.49 9.96
C VAL A 14 2.32 8.05 9.45
N PHE A 15 1.21 7.38 9.76
CA PHE A 15 0.80 6.11 9.17
C PHE A 15 -0.42 6.34 8.27
N ASN A 16 -0.22 6.41 6.96
CA ASN A 16 -1.30 6.51 5.96
C ASN A 16 -1.81 5.11 5.62
N ALA A 17 -2.66 4.54 6.49
CA ALA A 17 -3.19 3.18 6.37
C ALA A 17 -4.65 3.11 5.94
N ALA A 18 -5.35 4.24 5.82
CA ALA A 18 -6.74 4.27 5.39
C ALA A 18 -6.90 3.74 3.96
N ALA A 19 -7.77 2.76 3.78
CA ALA A 19 -8.07 2.18 2.47
C ALA A 19 -9.42 1.47 2.45
N ILE A 20 -9.99 1.32 1.25
CA ILE A 20 -11.14 0.47 0.98
C ILE A 20 -10.78 -0.55 -0.11
N MET A 21 -11.40 -1.73 -0.07
CA MET A 21 -11.13 -2.85 -0.97
C MET A 21 -12.40 -3.58 -1.43
N PRO A 22 -13.45 -2.90 -1.91
CA PRO A 22 -14.56 -3.61 -2.54
C PRO A 22 -14.06 -4.36 -3.77
N SER A 23 -14.63 -5.55 -4.01
CA SER A 23 -14.19 -6.45 -5.08
C SER A 23 -15.31 -6.80 -6.02
N ALA A 24 -15.04 -6.68 -7.31
CA ALA A 24 -15.86 -7.17 -8.40
C ALA A 24 -15.01 -7.20 -9.68
N ARG A 25 -15.48 -7.89 -10.72
CA ARG A 25 -14.88 -7.74 -12.05
C ARG A 25 -15.00 -6.30 -12.52
N ILE A 26 -14.03 -5.80 -13.27
CA ILE A 26 -13.98 -4.38 -13.68
C ILE A 26 -15.26 -3.93 -14.39
N LEU A 27 -15.82 -4.78 -15.25
CA LEU A 27 -17.04 -4.46 -16.00
C LEU A 27 -18.33 -4.52 -15.13
N ASP A 28 -18.25 -5.13 -13.95
CA ASP A 28 -19.37 -5.25 -13.00
C ASP A 28 -19.30 -4.18 -11.90
N GLN A 29 -18.19 -3.44 -11.78
CA GLN A 29 -18.08 -2.29 -10.89
C GLN A 29 -18.69 -1.04 -11.53
N ASN A 30 -19.43 -0.25 -10.74
CA ASN A 30 -19.84 1.06 -11.21
C ASN A 30 -18.67 2.05 -11.22
N ARG A 31 -18.77 3.05 -12.07
CA ARG A 31 -17.72 4.06 -12.28
C ARG A 31 -17.43 4.86 -11.00
N GLU A 32 -18.46 5.19 -10.26
CA GLU A 32 -18.38 5.98 -9.03
C GLU A 32 -17.59 5.23 -7.94
N GLU A 33 -17.78 3.92 -7.83
CA GLU A 33 -17.02 3.09 -6.90
C GLU A 33 -15.55 2.99 -7.28
N ILE A 34 -15.23 2.84 -8.58
CA ILE A 34 -13.85 2.82 -9.08
C ILE A 34 -13.13 4.13 -8.71
N HIS A 35 -13.78 5.28 -8.95
CA HIS A 35 -13.24 6.58 -8.57
C HIS A 35 -13.10 6.72 -7.05
N ARG A 36 -14.11 6.33 -6.28
CA ARG A 36 -14.07 6.36 -4.81
C ARG A 36 -12.90 5.57 -4.23
N ILE A 37 -12.61 4.38 -4.78
CA ILE A 37 -11.44 3.58 -4.37
C ILE A 37 -10.14 4.37 -4.62
N MET A 38 -10.02 5.02 -5.78
CA MET A 38 -8.84 5.84 -6.09
C MET A 38 -8.73 7.05 -5.17
N ASP A 39 -9.81 7.76 -4.93
CA ASP A 39 -9.85 8.96 -4.10
C ASP A 39 -9.47 8.67 -2.65
N ILE A 40 -9.97 7.56 -2.09
CA ILE A 40 -9.66 7.18 -0.71
C ILE A 40 -8.24 6.63 -0.62
N ASN A 41 -7.89 5.63 -1.44
CA ASN A 41 -6.65 4.87 -1.27
C ASN A 41 -5.40 5.64 -1.71
N TYR A 42 -5.52 6.45 -2.76
CA TYR A 42 -4.43 7.26 -3.30
C TYR A 42 -4.58 8.73 -2.92
N GLY A 43 -5.74 9.33 -3.19
CA GLY A 43 -6.02 10.74 -2.88
C GLY A 43 -5.85 11.07 -1.40
N GLY A 44 -6.29 10.18 -0.50
CA GLY A 44 -6.08 10.32 0.94
C GLY A 44 -4.60 10.41 1.31
N ILE A 45 -3.74 9.55 0.74
CA ILE A 45 -2.29 9.58 0.96
C ILE A 45 -1.69 10.89 0.44
N VAL A 46 -2.10 11.34 -0.75
CA VAL A 46 -1.65 12.62 -1.33
C VAL A 46 -1.98 13.77 -0.39
N ASN A 47 -3.24 13.86 0.04
CA ASN A 47 -3.73 14.95 0.91
C ASN A 47 -2.95 15.03 2.23
N VAL A 48 -2.74 13.90 2.90
CA VAL A 48 -1.98 13.86 4.16
C VAL A 48 -0.51 14.18 3.93
N THR A 49 0.09 13.62 2.87
CA THR A 49 1.50 13.89 2.52
C THR A 49 1.74 15.39 2.28
N LEU A 50 0.90 16.04 1.46
CA LEU A 50 1.04 17.46 1.17
C LEU A 50 0.80 18.35 2.40
N ALA A 51 -0.02 17.90 3.34
CA ALA A 51 -0.31 18.64 4.57
C ALA A 51 0.79 18.53 5.64
N VAL A 52 1.55 17.43 5.68
CA VAL A 52 2.48 17.13 6.80
C VAL A 52 3.94 17.18 6.36
N LEU A 53 4.27 16.66 5.19
CA LEU A 53 5.67 16.52 4.75
C LEU A 53 6.45 17.85 4.70
N PRO A 54 5.87 19.00 4.29
CA PRO A 54 6.60 20.27 4.31
C PRO A 54 7.15 20.63 5.70
N GLY A 55 6.36 20.47 6.76
CA GLY A 55 6.78 20.72 8.14
C GLY A 55 7.88 19.74 8.61
N MET A 56 7.79 18.47 8.24
CA MET A 56 8.84 17.48 8.52
C MET A 56 10.16 17.85 7.81
N ILE A 57 10.09 18.29 6.55
CA ILE A 57 11.27 18.72 5.77
C ILE A 57 11.90 19.96 6.39
N GLU A 58 11.11 20.94 6.79
CA GLU A 58 11.59 22.17 7.43
C GLU A 58 12.35 21.87 8.73
N ARG A 59 11.85 20.93 9.54
CA ARG A 59 12.51 20.47 10.76
C ARG A 59 13.70 19.53 10.51
N GLY A 60 13.82 18.96 9.31
CA GLY A 60 14.82 17.95 8.98
C GLY A 60 14.60 16.62 9.71
N SER A 61 13.36 16.30 10.15
CA SER A 61 13.04 15.08 10.90
C SER A 61 11.59 14.66 10.70
N GLY A 62 11.34 13.35 10.77
CA GLY A 62 10.01 12.75 10.72
C GLY A 62 9.99 11.42 9.97
N ASP A 63 8.88 10.69 10.12
CA ASP A 63 8.64 9.41 9.46
C ASP A 63 7.36 9.46 8.64
N MET A 64 7.48 9.28 7.33
CA MET A 64 6.34 9.17 6.41
C MET A 64 6.14 7.71 6.00
N VAL A 65 5.12 7.06 6.58
CA VAL A 65 4.80 5.65 6.34
C VAL A 65 3.51 5.53 5.54
N ASN A 66 3.60 5.17 4.27
CA ASN A 66 2.48 5.03 3.36
C ASN A 66 2.19 3.55 3.07
N PHE A 67 0.93 3.13 3.26
CA PHE A 67 0.51 1.75 3.03
C PHE A 67 0.06 1.54 1.58
N ALA A 68 0.97 1.02 0.78
CA ALA A 68 0.66 0.40 -0.50
C ALA A 68 0.07 -1.01 -0.28
N SER A 69 0.57 -2.00 -0.96
CA SER A 69 0.26 -3.44 -0.85
C SER A 69 1.12 -4.20 -1.85
N MET A 70 1.22 -5.52 -1.72
CA MET A 70 1.62 -6.39 -2.84
C MET A 70 0.68 -6.23 -4.04
N ALA A 71 -0.56 -5.81 -3.82
CA ALA A 71 -1.49 -5.43 -4.88
C ALA A 71 -1.00 -4.25 -5.76
N GLY A 72 -0.04 -3.45 -5.29
CA GLY A 72 0.65 -2.43 -6.10
C GLY A 72 1.78 -2.98 -6.99
N TRP A 73 1.99 -4.31 -6.98
CA TRP A 73 3.01 -4.99 -7.78
C TRP A 73 2.47 -6.21 -8.52
N LEU A 74 1.47 -6.88 -7.95
CA LEU A 74 0.88 -8.15 -8.41
C LEU A 74 -0.60 -7.94 -8.69
N PRO A 75 -1.01 -7.54 -9.91
CA PRO A 75 -2.43 -7.44 -10.25
C PRO A 75 -3.08 -8.82 -10.25
N ALA A 76 -4.31 -8.88 -9.74
CA ALA A 76 -5.12 -10.09 -9.67
C ALA A 76 -6.57 -9.81 -10.10
N PRO A 77 -7.35 -10.84 -10.47
CA PRO A 77 -8.75 -10.69 -10.81
C PRO A 77 -9.60 -10.12 -9.68
N ASP A 78 -10.73 -9.54 -10.00
CA ASP A 78 -11.79 -9.03 -9.13
C ASP A 78 -11.42 -7.82 -8.23
N LEU A 79 -10.18 -7.38 -8.25
CA LEU A 79 -9.69 -6.22 -7.48
C LEU A 79 -9.05 -5.15 -8.36
N GLY A 80 -9.51 -4.98 -9.61
CA GLY A 80 -8.87 -4.10 -10.59
C GLY A 80 -8.68 -2.66 -10.13
N ALA A 81 -9.74 -2.03 -9.59
CA ALA A 81 -9.67 -0.66 -9.09
C ALA A 81 -8.75 -0.53 -7.86
N TYR A 82 -8.81 -1.50 -6.93
CA TYR A 82 -7.92 -1.56 -5.77
C TYR A 82 -6.45 -1.68 -6.20
N HIS A 83 -6.15 -2.60 -7.12
CA HIS A 83 -4.79 -2.75 -7.66
C HIS A 83 -4.31 -1.45 -8.29
N ALA A 84 -5.12 -0.81 -9.15
CA ALA A 84 -4.77 0.47 -9.78
C ALA A 84 -4.41 1.54 -8.73
N SER A 85 -5.22 1.65 -7.65
CA SER A 85 -4.95 2.59 -6.57
C SER A 85 -3.63 2.30 -5.84
N LYS A 86 -3.32 1.03 -5.58
CA LYS A 86 -2.08 0.62 -4.89
C LYS A 86 -0.84 0.73 -5.79
N PHE A 87 -0.95 0.54 -7.10
CA PHE A 87 0.11 0.86 -8.07
C PHE A 87 0.41 2.36 -8.07
N ALA A 88 -0.62 3.22 -8.04
CA ALA A 88 -0.46 4.67 -7.93
C ALA A 88 0.30 5.06 -6.65
N VAL A 89 -0.04 4.46 -5.51
CA VAL A 89 0.67 4.69 -4.24
C VAL A 89 2.14 4.28 -4.33
N VAL A 90 2.46 3.13 -4.93
CA VAL A 90 3.85 2.67 -5.10
C VAL A 90 4.66 3.68 -5.90
N ALA A 91 4.15 4.10 -7.07
CA ALA A 91 4.83 5.07 -7.94
C ALA A 91 5.00 6.42 -7.23
N PHE A 92 3.96 6.91 -6.56
CA PHE A 92 4.00 8.15 -5.79
C PHE A 92 5.06 8.11 -4.68
N CYS A 93 5.11 7.03 -3.89
CA CYS A 93 6.08 6.87 -2.81
C CYS A 93 7.52 6.83 -3.34
N GLU A 94 7.75 6.17 -4.47
CA GLU A 94 9.08 6.07 -5.07
C GLU A 94 9.60 7.45 -5.49
N VAL A 95 8.79 8.21 -6.22
CA VAL A 95 9.15 9.58 -6.65
C VAL A 95 9.35 10.49 -5.43
N LEU A 96 8.40 10.47 -4.49
CA LEU A 96 8.45 11.28 -3.27
C LEU A 96 9.75 11.05 -2.47
N TYR A 97 10.18 9.79 -2.35
CA TYR A 97 11.42 9.42 -1.71
C TYR A 97 12.63 10.00 -2.44
N TRP A 98 12.75 9.80 -3.75
CA TRP A 98 13.91 10.26 -4.50
C TRP A 98 14.05 11.79 -4.49
N GLU A 99 12.96 12.53 -4.50
CA GLU A 99 12.93 13.99 -4.41
C GLU A 99 13.33 14.50 -3.02
N ASN A 100 13.10 13.71 -1.94
CA ASN A 100 13.20 14.21 -0.56
C ASN A 100 14.16 13.43 0.35
N ARG A 101 14.80 12.32 -0.11
CA ARG A 101 15.61 11.40 0.70
C ARG A 101 16.81 12.02 1.44
N LYS A 102 17.22 13.23 1.09
CA LYS A 102 18.34 13.95 1.72
C LYS A 102 17.85 15.05 2.69
N LYS A 103 16.54 15.15 2.93
CA LYS A 103 15.95 16.23 3.73
C LYS A 103 15.64 15.83 5.18
N GLY A 104 16.28 14.79 5.70
CA GLY A 104 16.17 14.36 7.10
C GLY A 104 14.91 13.56 7.44
N VAL A 105 13.97 13.39 6.51
CA VAL A 105 12.74 12.59 6.68
C VAL A 105 12.98 11.14 6.25
N ARG A 106 12.49 10.17 7.05
CA ARG A 106 12.52 8.75 6.68
C ARG A 106 11.20 8.38 6.00
N PHE A 107 11.28 7.55 4.97
CA PHE A 107 10.13 7.14 4.16
C PHE A 107 9.99 5.62 4.17
N ALA A 108 8.77 5.13 4.30
CA ALA A 108 8.42 3.72 4.12
C ALA A 108 7.20 3.58 3.22
N CYS A 109 7.35 2.84 2.12
CA CYS A 109 6.26 2.36 1.28
C CYS A 109 6.00 0.90 1.63
N VAL A 110 4.95 0.66 2.41
CA VAL A 110 4.65 -0.64 2.99
C VAL A 110 3.86 -1.48 1.98
N CYS A 111 4.41 -2.61 1.58
CA CYS A 111 3.86 -3.50 0.56
C CYS A 111 3.54 -4.89 1.17
N PRO A 112 2.57 -5.00 2.09
CA PRO A 112 2.26 -6.26 2.73
C PRO A 112 1.55 -7.21 1.76
N PRO A 113 1.67 -8.54 1.98
CA PRO A 113 0.79 -9.53 1.38
C PRO A 113 -0.61 -9.44 2.02
N VAL A 114 -1.39 -10.50 2.00
CA VAL A 114 -2.67 -10.53 2.71
C VAL A 114 -2.42 -10.47 4.23
N VAL A 115 -2.99 -9.46 4.89
CA VAL A 115 -2.90 -9.27 6.35
C VAL A 115 -4.25 -9.57 6.97
N ASN A 116 -4.25 -10.22 8.12
CA ASN A 116 -5.47 -10.56 8.87
C ASN A 116 -6.08 -9.29 9.49
N THR A 117 -6.94 -8.60 8.74
CA THR A 117 -7.57 -7.33 9.12
C THR A 117 -9.01 -7.26 8.59
N PRO A 118 -9.87 -6.40 9.17
CA PRO A 118 -11.24 -6.18 8.69
C PRO A 118 -11.34 -5.69 7.24
N LEU A 119 -10.25 -5.20 6.65
CA LEU A 119 -10.21 -4.80 5.24
C LEU A 119 -10.60 -5.95 4.31
N LEU A 120 -10.26 -7.20 4.67
CA LEU A 120 -10.59 -8.39 3.88
C LEU A 120 -12.09 -8.64 3.76
N GLU A 121 -12.87 -8.23 4.75
CA GLU A 121 -14.34 -8.40 4.77
C GLU A 121 -15.03 -7.56 3.69
N GLN A 122 -14.36 -6.55 3.16
CA GLN A 122 -14.87 -5.70 2.08
C GLN A 122 -14.79 -6.36 0.70
N ALA A 123 -14.05 -7.47 0.57
CA ALA A 123 -13.92 -8.22 -0.68
C ALA A 123 -15.17 -9.11 -0.91
N THR A 124 -16.26 -8.51 -1.38
CA THR A 124 -17.58 -9.16 -1.52
C THR A 124 -17.62 -10.29 -2.55
N SER A 125 -16.82 -10.24 -3.61
CA SER A 125 -16.70 -11.32 -4.61
C SER A 125 -15.94 -12.55 -4.09
N ASN A 126 -15.21 -12.40 -2.98
CA ASN A 126 -14.42 -13.46 -2.33
C ASN A 126 -13.65 -14.37 -3.32
N PRO A 127 -12.75 -13.83 -4.15
CA PRO A 127 -12.08 -14.61 -5.17
C PRO A 127 -11.27 -15.75 -4.55
N ALA A 128 -11.25 -16.91 -5.20
CA ALA A 128 -10.62 -18.13 -4.66
C ALA A 128 -9.13 -17.94 -4.31
N TRP A 129 -8.41 -17.17 -5.11
CA TRP A 129 -7.01 -16.87 -4.83
C TRP A 129 -6.80 -16.07 -3.52
N LEU A 130 -7.73 -15.16 -3.18
CA LEU A 130 -7.65 -14.36 -1.95
C LEU A 130 -8.01 -15.22 -0.71
N ALA A 131 -9.02 -16.08 -0.84
CA ALA A 131 -9.43 -17.00 0.22
C ALA A 131 -8.32 -17.98 0.61
N THR A 132 -7.50 -18.41 -0.36
CA THR A 132 -6.40 -19.38 -0.17
C THR A 132 -5.02 -18.74 0.06
N ALA A 133 -4.91 -17.42 -0.06
CA ALA A 133 -3.65 -16.71 0.14
C ALA A 133 -3.15 -16.82 1.59
N PRO A 134 -1.85 -17.06 1.80
CA PRO A 134 -1.27 -17.04 3.16
C PRO A 134 -1.46 -15.65 3.78
N LYS A 135 -1.96 -15.63 5.01
CA LYS A 135 -2.16 -14.40 5.79
C LYS A 135 -1.02 -14.20 6.78
N ILE A 136 -0.67 -12.95 7.03
CA ILE A 136 0.23 -12.57 8.12
C ILE A 136 -0.52 -11.70 9.13
N GLU A 137 -0.02 -11.63 10.36
CA GLU A 137 -0.60 -10.78 11.40
C GLU A 137 -0.07 -9.34 11.31
N PRO A 138 -0.85 -8.33 11.76
CA PRO A 138 -0.46 -6.92 11.73
C PRO A 138 0.89 -6.63 12.39
N GLU A 139 1.23 -7.32 13.46
CA GLU A 139 2.48 -7.15 14.21
C GLU A 139 3.70 -7.42 13.33
N VAL A 140 3.63 -8.40 12.43
CA VAL A 140 4.70 -8.72 11.46
C VAL A 140 4.95 -7.54 10.53
N VAL A 141 3.86 -6.79 10.19
CA VAL A 141 3.96 -5.60 9.33
C VAL A 141 4.64 -4.47 10.09
N LEU A 142 4.24 -4.22 11.35
CA LEU A 142 4.81 -3.16 12.19
C LEU A 142 6.31 -3.39 12.44
N ASP A 143 6.70 -4.60 12.79
CA ASP A 143 8.12 -4.97 12.97
C ASP A 143 8.95 -4.75 11.71
N ALA A 144 8.38 -5.04 10.54
CA ALA A 144 9.06 -4.84 9.27
C ALA A 144 9.22 -3.34 8.94
N ILE A 145 8.25 -2.49 9.32
CA ILE A 145 8.31 -1.04 9.15
C ILE A 145 9.47 -0.47 9.99
N GLU A 146 9.52 -0.76 11.30
CA GLU A 146 10.57 -0.24 12.17
C GLU A 146 11.96 -0.63 11.65
N LYS A 147 12.18 -1.91 11.33
CA LYS A 147 13.45 -2.39 10.76
C LYS A 147 13.81 -1.71 9.44
N SER A 148 12.82 -1.35 8.63
CA SER A 148 13.05 -0.68 7.35
C SER A 148 13.40 0.79 7.52
N LEU A 149 12.74 1.50 8.43
CA LEU A 149 13.04 2.88 8.79
C LEU A 149 14.46 3.02 9.36
N GLU A 150 14.88 2.09 10.24
CA GLU A 150 16.24 2.05 10.79
C GLU A 150 17.31 1.89 9.69
N LYS A 151 17.01 1.11 8.65
CA LYS A 151 17.91 0.83 7.53
C LYS A 151 17.83 1.86 6.40
N GLY A 152 16.93 2.83 6.48
CA GLY A 152 16.66 3.79 5.40
C GLY A 152 16.15 3.15 4.11
N GLN A 153 15.43 2.02 4.20
CA GLN A 153 14.88 1.29 3.05
C GLN A 153 13.47 1.79 2.73
N LEU A 154 13.24 2.25 1.51
CA LEU A 154 11.93 2.72 1.08
C LEU A 154 10.86 1.60 1.07
N PHE A 155 11.13 0.50 0.35
CA PHE A 155 10.13 -0.56 0.16
C PHE A 155 10.20 -1.60 1.26
N VAL A 156 9.08 -1.74 1.99
CA VAL A 156 8.90 -2.71 3.08
C VAL A 156 8.07 -3.87 2.56
N PHE A 157 8.66 -5.06 2.52
CA PHE A 157 7.99 -6.31 2.11
C PHE A 157 7.89 -7.25 3.32
N PRO A 158 6.87 -7.10 4.18
CA PRO A 158 6.71 -7.94 5.36
C PRO A 158 6.33 -9.37 5.00
N GLY A 159 6.73 -10.30 5.86
CA GLY A 159 6.46 -11.73 5.69
C GLY A 159 7.44 -12.46 4.75
N ALA A 160 7.61 -13.77 5.03
CA ALA A 160 8.46 -14.62 4.24
C ALA A 160 7.90 -14.80 2.82
N GLY A 161 8.76 -14.71 1.81
CA GLY A 161 8.37 -14.93 0.42
C GLY A 161 7.82 -13.69 -0.31
N THR A 162 7.38 -12.62 0.38
CA THR A 162 6.79 -11.43 -0.24
C THR A 162 7.74 -10.77 -1.26
N LYS A 163 9.00 -10.59 -0.87
CA LYS A 163 10.02 -10.02 -1.78
C LYS A 163 10.35 -10.97 -2.95
N PHE A 164 10.25 -12.28 -2.73
CA PHE A 164 10.41 -13.27 -3.80
C PHE A 164 9.25 -13.20 -4.80
N ALA A 165 8.01 -13.13 -4.33
CA ALA A 165 6.82 -12.99 -5.18
C ALA A 165 6.89 -11.72 -6.05
N TRP A 166 7.33 -10.58 -5.47
CA TRP A 166 7.58 -9.35 -6.20
C TRP A 166 8.63 -9.56 -7.32
N ARG A 167 9.78 -10.20 -7.03
CA ARG A 167 10.81 -10.50 -8.03
C ARG A 167 10.29 -11.43 -9.13
N LEU A 168 9.59 -12.50 -8.75
CA LEU A 168 8.99 -13.46 -9.69
C LEU A 168 8.07 -12.76 -10.67
N ARG A 169 7.18 -11.89 -10.19
CA ARG A 169 6.27 -11.12 -11.06
C ARG A 169 7.03 -10.20 -12.01
N ARG A 170 8.11 -9.58 -11.56
CA ARG A 170 8.87 -8.64 -12.39
C ARG A 170 9.57 -9.32 -13.58
N PHE A 171 10.10 -10.50 -13.37
CA PHE A 171 10.87 -11.21 -14.40
C PHE A 171 10.04 -12.26 -15.16
N PHE A 172 9.01 -12.81 -14.54
CA PHE A 172 8.17 -13.88 -15.09
C PHE A 172 6.68 -13.57 -14.94
N PRO A 173 6.16 -12.50 -15.57
CA PRO A 173 4.77 -12.06 -15.38
C PRO A 173 3.75 -13.13 -15.77
N GLY A 174 4.03 -13.96 -16.77
CA GLY A 174 3.13 -15.02 -17.23
C GLY A 174 2.87 -16.12 -16.20
N VAL A 175 3.81 -16.40 -15.29
CA VAL A 175 3.65 -17.42 -14.24
C VAL A 175 2.52 -17.07 -13.29
N ILE A 176 2.39 -15.79 -12.91
CA ILE A 176 1.33 -15.33 -12.02
C ILE A 176 -0.04 -15.47 -12.69
N TRP A 177 -0.18 -15.06 -13.95
CA TRP A 177 -1.44 -15.21 -14.69
C TRP A 177 -1.78 -16.67 -14.97
N TRP A 178 -0.80 -17.52 -15.23
CA TRP A 178 -1.00 -18.96 -15.34
C TRP A 178 -1.60 -19.54 -14.04
N ARG A 179 -1.11 -19.11 -12.86
CA ARG A 179 -1.65 -19.53 -11.56
C ARG A 179 -3.10 -19.09 -11.37
N PHE A 180 -3.46 -17.85 -11.71
CA PHE A 180 -4.84 -17.36 -11.61
C PHE A 180 -5.78 -18.09 -12.56
N LYS A 181 -5.37 -18.42 -13.78
CA LYS A 181 -6.17 -19.26 -14.69
C LYS A 181 -6.54 -20.62 -14.09
N GLN A 182 -5.66 -21.20 -13.27
CA GLN A 182 -5.91 -22.48 -12.62
C GLN A 182 -6.90 -22.36 -11.44
N THR A 183 -6.89 -21.23 -10.72
CA THR A 183 -7.71 -21.04 -9.50
C THR A 183 -9.07 -20.42 -9.74
N ASP A 184 -9.19 -19.52 -10.68
CA ASP A 184 -10.38 -18.67 -10.87
C ASP A 184 -11.08 -18.89 -12.21
N ASN A 185 -10.75 -19.95 -12.95
CA ASN A 185 -11.35 -20.31 -14.25
C ASN A 185 -11.39 -19.14 -15.26
N LEU A 186 -10.27 -18.43 -15.42
CA LEU A 186 -10.13 -17.30 -16.33
C LEU A 186 -9.85 -17.74 -17.77
#